data_33f510e77759374e8885579eca240753
#
_entry.id   33f510e77759374e8885579eca240753
#
_cell.length_a   1.000
_cell.length_b   1.000
_cell.length_c   1.000
_cell.angle_alpha   90.00
_cell.angle_beta   90.00
_cell.angle_gamma   90.00
#
_symmetry.space_group_name_H-M   'P 1'
#
loop_
_entity.id
_entity.type
_entity.pdbx_description
1 polymer ?
#
loop_
_entity_poly.entity_id
_entity_poly.type
_entity_poly.pdbx_seq_one_letter_code
_entity_poly.pdbx_strand_id
1 'polypeptide(L)'
;MKFFILLDTSGSMEGAKIGALNDAMSNILVTLQGAAFDGKQIELSVMTFGKTAQWMYDSPKPVMDFGWKELKANGMTPLGTACEALDAALNNHTIDGEEISIIVLSDGCPTDDYDFGITLLDNNRLFLLASKYAIALGEDADITSLKRFVKDDSHLFTVATVDNLLDTLSSTIYRNIDGKTNATKVVNTGSDEEWD
;
A
#
# COMPACT_ATOMS: atom_id res chain seq x y z
N MET A 1 14.49 7.75 3.23
CA MET A 1 13.51 6.85 2.59
C MET A 1 12.11 7.34 2.91
N LYS A 2 11.22 7.42 1.92
CA LYS A 2 9.83 7.87 2.09
C LYS A 2 8.86 6.78 1.69
N PHE A 3 7.93 6.46 2.57
CA PHE A 3 6.83 5.54 2.30
C PHE A 3 5.53 6.32 2.09
N PHE A 4 4.84 6.02 1.00
CA PHE A 4 3.46 6.43 0.74
C PHE A 4 2.60 5.18 0.75
N ILE A 5 1.67 5.09 1.68
CA ILE A 5 0.79 3.93 1.83
C ILE A 5 -0.66 4.37 1.60
N LEU A 6 -1.29 3.81 0.57
CA LEU A 6 -2.67 4.08 0.18
C LEU A 6 -3.53 2.89 0.59
N LEU A 7 -4.49 3.12 1.46
CA LEU A 7 -5.31 2.09 2.10
C LEU A 7 -6.78 2.26 1.72
N ASP A 8 -7.33 1.23 1.10
CA ASP A 8 -8.75 1.13 0.86
C ASP A 8 -9.52 1.03 2.18
N THR A 9 -10.47 1.92 2.36
CA THR A 9 -11.41 1.91 3.48
C THR A 9 -12.85 1.94 2.99
N SER A 10 -13.10 1.44 1.78
CA SER A 10 -14.45 1.30 1.21
C SER A 10 -15.31 0.34 2.00
N GLY A 11 -16.61 0.31 1.70
CA GLY A 11 -17.57 -0.56 2.40
C GLY A 11 -17.26 -2.05 2.28
N SER A 12 -16.62 -2.51 1.20
CA SER A 12 -16.21 -3.91 1.00
C SER A 12 -15.13 -4.36 1.99
N MET A 13 -14.41 -3.41 2.58
CA MET A 13 -13.42 -3.67 3.62
C MET A 13 -14.03 -3.90 5.01
N GLU A 14 -15.36 -3.78 5.18
CA GLU A 14 -16.01 -3.90 6.49
C GLU A 14 -15.78 -5.28 7.14
N GLY A 15 -15.70 -5.31 8.47
CA GLY A 15 -15.53 -6.52 9.27
C GLY A 15 -14.09 -6.98 9.39
N ALA A 16 -13.82 -8.23 9.00
CA ALA A 16 -12.51 -8.86 9.22
C ALA A 16 -11.38 -8.15 8.44
N LYS A 17 -11.65 -7.66 7.23
CA LYS A 17 -10.63 -7.02 6.39
C LYS A 17 -10.09 -5.73 7.02
N ILE A 18 -10.97 -4.82 7.46
CA ILE A 18 -10.53 -3.57 8.08
C ILE A 18 -9.87 -3.80 9.45
N GLY A 19 -10.34 -4.82 10.20
CA GLY A 19 -9.68 -5.24 11.44
C GLY A 19 -8.26 -5.70 11.19
N ALA A 20 -8.07 -6.65 10.26
CA ALA A 20 -6.75 -7.16 9.90
C ALA A 20 -5.82 -6.06 9.34
N LEU A 21 -6.37 -5.10 8.59
CA LEU A 21 -5.60 -3.95 8.11
C LEU A 21 -5.10 -3.07 9.26
N ASN A 22 -5.95 -2.78 10.25
CA ASN A 22 -5.55 -2.02 11.45
C ASN A 22 -4.43 -2.74 12.22
N ASP A 23 -4.59 -4.06 12.43
CA ASP A 23 -3.60 -4.88 13.14
C ASP A 23 -2.28 -4.94 12.35
N ALA A 24 -2.34 -5.16 11.04
CA ALA A 24 -1.16 -5.20 10.19
C ALA A 24 -0.40 -3.87 10.22
N MET A 25 -1.11 -2.75 10.06
CA MET A 25 -0.48 -1.42 10.07
C MET A 25 0.12 -1.07 11.43
N SER A 26 -0.52 -1.47 12.53
CA SER A 26 0.02 -1.28 13.87
C SER A 26 1.35 -2.03 14.06
N ASN A 27 1.43 -3.28 13.59
CA ASN A 27 2.65 -4.09 13.63
C ASN A 27 3.75 -3.53 12.72
N ILE A 28 3.37 -3.06 11.52
CA ILE A 28 4.30 -2.44 10.58
C ILE A 28 4.92 -1.17 11.15
N LEU A 29 4.15 -0.35 11.84
CA LEU A 29 4.69 0.84 12.49
C LEU A 29 5.76 0.49 13.52
N VAL A 30 5.56 -0.54 14.34
CA VAL A 30 6.59 -1.02 15.28
C VAL A 30 7.86 -1.44 14.55
N THR A 31 7.71 -2.14 13.42
CA THR A 31 8.84 -2.55 12.57
C THR A 31 9.61 -1.36 11.99
N LEU A 32 8.90 -0.38 11.43
CA LEU A 32 9.50 0.82 10.86
C LEU A 32 10.17 1.69 11.92
N GLN A 33 9.56 1.81 13.11
CA GLN A 33 10.13 2.50 14.26
C GLN A 33 11.41 1.82 14.75
N GLY A 34 11.45 0.49 14.78
CA GLY A 34 12.66 -0.28 15.07
C GLY A 34 13.78 0.04 14.09
N ALA A 35 13.50 0.03 12.79
CA ALA A 35 14.47 0.37 11.76
C ALA A 35 14.96 1.84 11.87
N ALA A 36 14.08 2.76 12.26
CA ALA A 36 14.44 4.15 12.49
C ALA A 36 15.32 4.30 13.75
N PHE A 37 15.05 3.53 14.79
CA PHE A 37 15.88 3.47 15.99
C PHE A 37 17.32 2.98 15.66
N ASP A 38 17.43 2.05 14.71
CA ASP A 38 18.71 1.56 14.19
C ASP A 38 19.40 2.53 13.21
N GLY A 39 18.92 3.76 13.11
CA GLY A 39 19.56 4.87 12.39
C GLY A 39 19.04 5.12 10.97
N LYS A 40 18.00 4.42 10.52
CA LYS A 40 17.37 4.70 9.21
C LYS A 40 16.45 5.92 9.31
N GLN A 41 16.59 6.86 8.37
CA GLN A 41 15.70 8.00 8.27
C GLN A 41 14.47 7.57 7.45
N ILE A 42 13.31 7.41 8.13
CA ILE A 42 12.06 6.95 7.52
C ILE A 42 10.97 7.99 7.77
N GLU A 43 10.38 8.48 6.68
CA GLU A 43 9.16 9.30 6.70
C GLU A 43 8.00 8.49 6.15
N LEU A 44 6.84 8.65 6.76
CA LEU A 44 5.62 7.94 6.42
C LEU A 44 4.48 8.91 6.09
N SER A 45 3.82 8.65 4.98
CA SER A 45 2.57 9.28 4.56
C SER A 45 1.53 8.18 4.34
N VAL A 46 0.44 8.21 5.09
CA VAL A 46 -0.66 7.25 4.93
C VAL A 46 -1.89 7.99 4.43
N MET A 47 -2.46 7.50 3.34
CA MET A 47 -3.73 7.95 2.78
C MET A 47 -4.76 6.85 2.94
N THR A 48 -5.99 7.22 3.30
CA THR A 48 -7.15 6.35 3.20
C THR A 48 -8.03 6.78 2.05
N PHE A 49 -8.63 5.85 1.33
CA PHE A 49 -9.63 6.13 0.30
C PHE A 49 -10.85 5.21 0.48
N GLY A 50 -12.00 5.84 0.57
CA GLY A 50 -13.28 5.21 0.88
C GLY A 50 -14.37 6.25 0.64
N LYS A 51 -14.81 6.95 1.67
CA LYS A 51 -15.75 8.07 1.48
C LYS A 51 -15.11 9.22 0.66
N THR A 52 -13.83 9.48 0.90
CA THR A 52 -12.96 10.44 0.18
C THR A 52 -11.55 9.90 0.22
N ALA A 53 -10.66 10.40 -0.65
CA ALA A 53 -9.22 10.20 -0.48
C ALA A 53 -8.70 11.26 0.52
N GLN A 54 -8.07 10.81 1.60
CA GLN A 54 -7.63 11.69 2.68
C GLN A 54 -6.31 11.23 3.30
N TRP A 55 -5.36 12.15 3.42
CA TRP A 55 -4.14 11.92 4.16
C TRP A 55 -4.43 11.87 5.67
N MET A 56 -3.81 10.92 6.37
CA MET A 56 -3.94 10.77 7.82
C MET A 56 -3.33 11.96 8.58
N TYR A 57 -2.31 12.58 7.98
CA TYR A 57 -1.64 13.81 8.43
C TYR A 57 -1.40 14.72 7.25
N ASP A 58 -1.43 16.04 7.46
CA ASP A 58 -1.28 17.07 6.43
C ASP A 58 0.13 17.10 5.79
N SER A 59 1.11 16.48 6.43
CA SER A 59 2.49 16.37 5.94
C SER A 59 3.09 15.01 6.30
N PRO A 60 4.10 14.54 5.55
CA PRO A 60 4.87 13.36 5.92
C PRO A 60 5.37 13.47 7.37
N LYS A 61 5.36 12.38 8.09
CA LYS A 61 5.81 12.30 9.48
C LYS A 61 7.06 11.42 9.58
N PRO A 62 8.09 11.84 10.32
CA PRO A 62 9.08 10.89 10.80
C PRO A 62 8.35 9.73 11.48
N VAL A 63 8.74 8.49 11.16
CA VAL A 63 7.98 7.33 11.64
C VAL A 63 7.96 7.24 13.17
N MET A 64 8.95 7.78 13.85
CA MET A 64 8.99 7.87 15.32
C MET A 64 7.89 8.76 15.91
N ASP A 65 7.40 9.72 15.12
CA ASP A 65 6.34 10.67 15.52
C ASP A 65 4.97 10.28 14.93
N PHE A 66 4.91 9.14 14.21
CA PHE A 66 3.69 8.69 13.55
C PHE A 66 2.81 7.90 14.53
N GLY A 67 1.62 8.43 14.84
CA GLY A 67 0.61 7.75 15.63
C GLY A 67 -0.44 7.09 14.72
N TRP A 68 -0.72 5.80 14.92
CA TRP A 68 -1.78 5.12 14.18
C TRP A 68 -3.17 5.62 14.64
N LYS A 69 -4.04 5.82 13.68
CA LYS A 69 -5.46 6.11 13.92
C LYS A 69 -6.26 4.95 13.36
N GLU A 70 -7.02 4.29 14.20
CA GLU A 70 -7.86 3.15 13.80
C GLU A 70 -8.80 3.52 12.65
N LEU A 71 -8.76 2.72 11.60
CA LEU A 71 -9.55 2.91 10.39
C LEU A 71 -10.91 2.22 10.53
N LYS A 72 -11.92 2.82 9.87
CA LYS A 72 -13.26 2.26 9.72
C LYS A 72 -13.62 2.21 8.25
N ALA A 73 -14.19 1.10 7.83
CA ALA A 73 -14.67 0.93 6.47
C ALA A 73 -15.94 1.76 6.23
N ASN A 74 -15.97 2.51 5.13
CA ASN A 74 -17.12 3.29 4.71
C ASN A 74 -16.93 3.85 3.30
N GLY A 75 -18.00 3.91 2.52
CA GLY A 75 -18.01 4.60 1.22
C GLY A 75 -17.71 3.69 0.05
N MET A 76 -17.17 4.29 -0.99
CA MET A 76 -16.86 3.67 -2.28
C MET A 76 -15.34 3.41 -2.39
N THR A 77 -14.85 3.15 -3.60
CA THR A 77 -13.42 2.94 -3.88
C THR A 77 -12.88 4.03 -4.81
N PRO A 78 -12.69 5.28 -4.33
CA PRO A 78 -12.22 6.40 -5.15
C PRO A 78 -10.71 6.35 -5.40
N LEU A 79 -10.25 5.30 -6.09
CA LEU A 79 -8.84 5.08 -6.36
C LEU A 79 -8.27 6.11 -7.34
N GLY A 80 -9.07 6.62 -8.28
CA GLY A 80 -8.70 7.71 -9.17
C GLY A 80 -8.36 8.98 -8.38
N THR A 81 -9.24 9.40 -7.49
CA THR A 81 -9.02 10.54 -6.57
C THR A 81 -7.81 10.30 -5.67
N ALA A 82 -7.57 9.07 -5.22
CA ALA A 82 -6.37 8.75 -4.45
C ALA A 82 -5.09 8.91 -5.30
N CYS A 83 -5.12 8.53 -6.57
CA CYS A 83 -4.01 8.75 -7.50
C CYS A 83 -3.75 10.26 -7.73
N GLU A 84 -4.79 11.07 -7.90
CA GLU A 84 -4.65 12.53 -8.01
C GLU A 84 -4.01 13.15 -6.77
N ALA A 85 -4.47 12.74 -5.59
CA ALA A 85 -3.91 13.22 -4.32
C ALA A 85 -2.46 12.76 -4.12
N LEU A 86 -2.10 11.57 -4.58
CA LEU A 86 -0.72 11.08 -4.57
C LEU A 86 0.16 11.89 -5.52
N ASP A 87 -0.31 12.15 -6.75
CA ASP A 87 0.41 12.99 -7.73
C ASP A 87 0.71 14.38 -7.15
N ALA A 88 -0.31 15.03 -6.58
CA ALA A 88 -0.15 16.33 -5.94
C ALA A 88 0.87 16.29 -4.79
N ALA A 89 0.86 15.22 -3.96
CA ALA A 89 1.82 15.06 -2.88
C ALA A 89 3.25 14.88 -3.41
N LEU A 90 3.44 14.05 -4.43
CA LEU A 90 4.74 13.82 -5.06
C LEU A 90 5.30 15.10 -5.69
N ASN A 91 4.45 15.91 -6.34
CA ASN A 91 4.86 17.19 -6.94
C ASN A 91 5.28 18.25 -5.90
N ASN A 92 4.77 18.16 -4.67
CA ASN A 92 5.10 19.10 -3.60
C ASN A 92 6.38 18.71 -2.83
N HIS A 93 6.96 17.54 -3.12
CA HIS A 93 8.19 17.10 -2.47
C HIS A 93 9.41 17.38 -3.32
N THR A 94 10.35 18.16 -2.79
CA THR A 94 11.74 18.21 -3.28
C THR A 94 12.43 16.92 -2.84
N ILE A 95 12.54 15.94 -3.76
CA ILE A 95 13.17 14.67 -3.47
C ILE A 95 14.48 14.62 -4.26
N ASP A 96 15.53 15.14 -3.66
CA ASP A 96 16.89 14.96 -4.17
C ASP A 96 17.49 13.68 -3.56
N GLY A 97 17.49 12.61 -4.37
CA GLY A 97 18.21 11.37 -4.04
C GLY A 97 17.58 10.47 -2.96
N GLU A 98 16.34 10.73 -2.54
CA GLU A 98 15.65 9.87 -1.57
C GLU A 98 14.93 8.69 -2.26
N GLU A 99 15.01 7.52 -1.64
CA GLU A 99 14.23 6.35 -2.07
C GLU A 99 12.76 6.52 -1.69
N ILE A 100 11.87 6.33 -2.67
CA ILE A 100 10.42 6.37 -2.49
C ILE A 100 9.86 4.98 -2.69
N SER A 101 9.01 4.57 -1.76
CA SER A 101 8.21 3.35 -1.85
C SER A 101 6.74 3.70 -1.76
N ILE A 102 5.95 3.21 -2.70
CA ILE A 102 4.51 3.45 -2.77
C ILE A 102 3.82 2.09 -2.66
N ILE A 103 2.92 1.96 -1.70
CA ILE A 103 2.16 0.72 -1.47
C ILE A 103 0.68 1.07 -1.55
N VAL A 104 -0.07 0.36 -2.39
CA VAL A 104 -1.53 0.44 -2.43
C VAL A 104 -2.13 -0.88 -1.98
N LEU A 105 -3.15 -0.82 -1.12
CA LEU A 105 -3.94 -1.97 -0.69
C LEU A 105 -5.41 -1.71 -1.00
N SER A 106 -6.05 -2.62 -1.73
CA SER A 106 -7.47 -2.55 -2.06
C SER A 106 -8.07 -3.93 -2.29
N ASP A 107 -9.36 -4.05 -2.10
CA ASP A 107 -10.16 -5.25 -2.40
C ASP A 107 -11.18 -5.03 -3.52
N GLY A 108 -11.34 -3.80 -4.02
CA GLY A 108 -12.42 -3.45 -4.95
C GLY A 108 -11.98 -2.77 -6.24
N CYS A 109 -12.96 -2.73 -7.16
CA CYS A 109 -12.83 -1.96 -8.40
C CYS A 109 -12.92 -0.46 -8.10
N PRO A 110 -12.15 0.39 -8.80
CA PRO A 110 -12.32 1.83 -8.75
C PRO A 110 -13.75 2.23 -9.12
N THR A 111 -14.30 3.18 -8.36
CA THR A 111 -15.65 3.69 -8.57
C THR A 111 -15.70 5.12 -9.12
N ASP A 112 -14.54 5.67 -9.41
CA ASP A 112 -14.32 7.02 -9.96
C ASP A 112 -13.45 6.98 -11.23
N ASP A 113 -13.02 8.14 -11.72
CA ASP A 113 -12.19 8.23 -12.93
C ASP A 113 -10.73 7.80 -12.67
N TYR A 114 -10.54 6.50 -12.54
CA TYR A 114 -9.21 5.90 -12.36
C TYR A 114 -8.30 6.13 -13.57
N ASP A 115 -8.85 6.17 -14.78
CA ASP A 115 -8.06 6.40 -16.00
C ASP A 115 -7.39 7.78 -15.98
N PHE A 116 -8.09 8.78 -15.51
CA PHE A 116 -7.53 10.11 -15.31
C PHE A 116 -6.45 10.11 -14.22
N GLY A 117 -6.76 9.59 -13.03
CA GLY A 117 -5.83 9.58 -11.89
C GLY A 117 -4.53 8.84 -12.19
N ILE A 118 -4.59 7.65 -12.81
CA ILE A 118 -3.39 6.88 -13.15
C ILE A 118 -2.58 7.55 -14.28
N THR A 119 -3.23 8.27 -15.19
CA THR A 119 -2.55 9.03 -16.24
C THR A 119 -1.72 10.19 -15.66
N LEU A 120 -2.18 10.84 -14.61
CA LEU A 120 -1.38 11.86 -13.91
C LEU A 120 -0.11 11.24 -13.32
N LEU A 121 -0.25 10.12 -12.61
CA LEU A 121 0.89 9.39 -12.04
C LEU A 121 1.87 8.90 -13.10
N ASP A 122 1.38 8.46 -14.26
CA ASP A 122 2.20 8.02 -15.38
C ASP A 122 3.06 9.12 -15.98
N ASN A 123 2.70 10.38 -15.77
CA ASN A 123 3.48 11.54 -16.15
C ASN A 123 4.31 12.12 -15.00
N ASN A 124 4.19 11.58 -13.80
CA ASN A 124 4.94 12.02 -12.62
C ASN A 124 6.30 11.33 -12.54
N ARG A 125 7.38 12.10 -12.63
CA ARG A 125 8.74 11.58 -12.60
C ARG A 125 9.03 10.78 -11.32
N LEU A 126 8.56 11.24 -10.16
CA LEU A 126 8.83 10.58 -8.88
C LEU A 126 8.08 9.26 -8.76
N PHE A 127 6.83 9.21 -9.26
CA PHE A 127 6.09 7.97 -9.35
C PHE A 127 6.77 6.94 -10.28
N LEU A 128 7.30 7.39 -11.42
CA LEU A 128 8.02 6.49 -12.35
C LEU A 128 9.28 5.89 -11.72
N LEU A 129 9.99 6.65 -10.89
CA LEU A 129 11.22 6.21 -10.23
C LEU A 129 10.98 5.44 -8.93
N ALA A 130 9.80 5.58 -8.32
CA ALA A 130 9.46 4.92 -7.07
C ALA A 130 9.35 3.39 -7.21
N SER A 131 9.69 2.69 -6.12
CA SER A 131 9.31 1.29 -5.95
C SER A 131 7.81 1.22 -5.65
N LYS A 132 7.03 0.54 -6.49
CA LYS A 132 5.58 0.44 -6.38
C LYS A 132 5.17 -0.98 -6.04
N TYR A 133 4.26 -1.12 -5.09
CA TYR A 133 3.69 -2.41 -4.68
C TYR A 133 2.18 -2.30 -4.55
N ALA A 134 1.49 -3.36 -4.91
CA ALA A 134 0.05 -3.46 -4.72
C ALA A 134 -0.31 -4.75 -3.97
N ILE A 135 -1.27 -4.66 -3.09
CA ILE A 135 -1.81 -5.78 -2.34
C ILE A 135 -3.30 -5.86 -2.63
N ALA A 136 -3.69 -6.92 -3.32
CA ALA A 136 -5.06 -7.26 -3.61
C ALA A 136 -5.61 -8.14 -2.47
N LEU A 137 -6.58 -7.63 -1.69
CA LEU A 137 -7.11 -8.30 -0.51
C LEU A 137 -8.46 -8.97 -0.78
N GLY A 138 -8.46 -10.29 -0.75
CA GLY A 138 -9.63 -11.12 -1.03
C GLY A 138 -9.56 -11.77 -2.41
N GLU A 139 -10.35 -12.82 -2.60
CA GLU A 139 -10.39 -13.57 -3.85
C GLU A 139 -11.01 -12.77 -5.00
N ASP A 140 -11.93 -11.84 -4.66
CA ASP A 140 -12.66 -11.02 -5.61
C ASP A 140 -12.01 -9.65 -5.88
N ALA A 141 -10.77 -9.44 -5.43
CA ALA A 141 -10.08 -8.17 -5.58
C ALA A 141 -9.82 -7.82 -7.06
N ASP A 142 -9.96 -6.54 -7.43
CA ASP A 142 -9.67 -6.06 -8.79
C ASP A 142 -8.16 -5.99 -9.07
N ILE A 143 -7.65 -7.09 -9.57
CA ILE A 143 -6.25 -7.22 -9.96
C ILE A 143 -5.90 -6.30 -11.14
N THR A 144 -6.85 -6.01 -12.03
CA THR A 144 -6.60 -5.26 -13.26
C THR A 144 -6.16 -3.83 -12.98
N SER A 145 -6.89 -3.12 -12.12
CA SER A 145 -6.53 -1.75 -11.74
C SER A 145 -5.21 -1.71 -10.96
N LEU A 146 -5.00 -2.67 -10.07
CA LEU A 146 -3.76 -2.75 -9.27
C LEU A 146 -2.53 -3.08 -10.13
N LYS A 147 -2.66 -3.92 -11.17
CA LYS A 147 -1.60 -4.15 -12.16
C LYS A 147 -1.20 -2.87 -12.90
N ARG A 148 -2.17 -2.08 -13.30
CA ARG A 148 -1.90 -0.78 -13.94
C ARG A 148 -1.14 0.17 -13.02
N PHE A 149 -1.39 0.12 -11.72
CA PHE A 149 -0.69 0.94 -10.73
C PHE A 149 0.78 0.55 -10.60
N VAL A 150 1.09 -0.73 -10.43
CA VAL A 150 2.48 -1.20 -10.21
C VAL A 150 3.28 -1.33 -11.49
N LYS A 151 2.65 -1.65 -12.62
CA LYS A 151 3.25 -1.91 -13.95
C LYS A 151 4.20 -3.11 -14.02
N ASP A 152 4.53 -3.71 -12.91
CA ASP A 152 5.33 -4.93 -12.80
C ASP A 152 4.55 -5.95 -11.97
N ASP A 153 4.11 -7.02 -12.60
CA ASP A 153 3.30 -8.07 -11.97
C ASP A 153 4.03 -8.74 -10.79
N SER A 154 5.36 -8.68 -10.74
CA SER A 154 6.14 -9.20 -9.61
C SER A 154 5.98 -8.38 -8.32
N HIS A 155 5.42 -7.17 -8.43
CA HIS A 155 5.12 -6.28 -7.32
C HIS A 155 3.63 -6.27 -6.93
N LEU A 156 2.83 -7.13 -7.53
CA LEU A 156 1.44 -7.36 -7.15
C LEU A 156 1.33 -8.63 -6.31
N PHE A 157 0.80 -8.48 -5.11
CA PHE A 157 0.56 -9.58 -4.19
C PHE A 157 -0.94 -9.79 -4.01
N THR A 158 -1.38 -11.04 -4.15
CA THR A 158 -2.77 -11.41 -3.86
C THR A 158 -2.83 -12.09 -2.50
N VAL A 159 -3.66 -11.59 -1.62
CA VAL A 159 -3.88 -12.08 -0.27
C VAL A 159 -5.32 -12.58 -0.18
N ALA A 160 -5.52 -13.88 -0.33
CA ALA A 160 -6.87 -14.47 -0.34
C ALA A 160 -7.56 -14.36 1.02
N THR A 161 -6.80 -14.43 2.11
CA THR A 161 -7.33 -14.35 3.48
C THR A 161 -6.61 -13.27 4.30
N VAL A 162 -7.32 -12.70 5.27
CA VAL A 162 -6.78 -11.65 6.15
C VAL A 162 -5.57 -12.11 6.98
N ASP A 163 -5.45 -13.41 7.23
CA ASP A 163 -4.36 -13.97 8.05
C ASP A 163 -2.97 -13.76 7.42
N ASN A 164 -2.90 -13.70 6.10
CA ASN A 164 -1.65 -13.52 5.37
C ASN A 164 -1.30 -12.03 5.09
N LEU A 165 -2.18 -11.11 5.47
CA LEU A 165 -2.00 -9.70 5.17
C LEU A 165 -0.77 -9.11 5.86
N LEU A 166 -0.60 -9.40 7.16
CA LEU A 166 0.53 -8.91 7.94
C LEU A 166 1.87 -9.38 7.35
N ASP A 167 1.98 -10.66 7.01
CA ASP A 167 3.21 -11.23 6.46
C ASP A 167 3.54 -10.62 5.09
N THR A 168 2.52 -10.42 4.24
CA THR A 168 2.68 -9.82 2.93
C THR A 168 3.13 -8.36 3.03
N LEU A 169 2.47 -7.56 3.86
CA LEU A 169 2.85 -6.17 4.11
C LEU A 169 4.24 -6.06 4.73
N SER A 170 4.52 -6.87 5.75
CA SER A 170 5.83 -6.88 6.44
C SER A 170 6.95 -7.23 5.46
N SER A 171 6.80 -8.30 4.67
CA SER A 171 7.80 -8.71 3.68
C SER A 171 8.01 -7.64 2.60
N THR A 172 6.95 -6.96 2.17
CA THR A 172 7.03 -5.84 1.21
C THR A 172 7.85 -4.69 1.77
N ILE A 173 7.60 -4.32 3.01
CA ILE A 173 8.30 -3.21 3.69
C ILE A 173 9.76 -3.57 3.99
N TYR A 174 10.04 -4.78 4.49
CA TYR A 174 11.41 -5.24 4.74
C TYR A 174 12.27 -5.23 3.48
N ARG A 175 11.74 -5.65 2.33
CA ARG A 175 12.46 -5.59 1.04
C ARG A 175 12.93 -4.17 0.72
N ASN A 176 12.09 -3.18 1.01
CA ASN A 176 12.43 -1.78 0.77
C ASN A 176 13.49 -1.27 1.77
N ILE A 177 13.39 -1.64 3.04
CA ILE A 177 14.33 -1.19 4.08
C ILE A 177 15.73 -1.77 3.88
N ASP A 178 15.86 -3.02 3.49
CA ASP A 178 17.14 -3.74 3.40
C ASP A 178 17.81 -3.65 2.03
N GLY A 179 17.14 -3.07 1.03
CA GLY A 179 17.68 -2.92 -0.34
C GLY A 179 17.98 -4.24 -1.04
N LYS A 180 17.50 -5.38 -0.55
CA LYS A 180 17.72 -6.71 -1.13
C LYS A 180 16.50 -7.16 -1.93
N THR A 181 16.58 -7.01 -3.24
CA THR A 181 15.72 -7.71 -4.19
C THR A 181 16.08 -9.19 -4.26
N ASN A 182 15.62 -9.98 -3.29
CA ASN A 182 15.55 -11.42 -3.44
C ASN A 182 14.08 -11.82 -3.55
N ALA A 183 13.66 -12.10 -4.77
CA ALA A 183 12.34 -12.63 -5.08
C ALA A 183 12.18 -14.02 -4.46
N THR A 184 11.63 -14.09 -3.26
CA THR A 184 11.07 -15.33 -2.76
C THR A 184 9.61 -15.35 -3.18
N LYS A 185 9.29 -16.14 -4.23
CA LYS A 185 7.91 -16.49 -4.56
C LYS A 185 7.28 -17.07 -3.31
N VAL A 186 6.24 -16.43 -2.80
CA VAL A 186 5.31 -17.08 -1.87
C VAL A 186 4.59 -18.13 -2.71
N VAL A 187 4.99 -19.38 -2.54
CA VAL A 187 4.38 -20.52 -3.21
C VAL A 187 3.01 -20.72 -2.56
N ASN A 188 1.95 -20.58 -3.34
CA ASN A 188 0.64 -21.09 -3.01
C ASN A 188 0.77 -22.62 -2.83
N THR A 189 0.86 -23.10 -1.61
CA THR A 189 0.67 -24.52 -1.30
C THR A 189 -0.82 -24.80 -1.20
N GLY A 190 -1.49 -24.86 -2.33
CA GLY A 190 -2.69 -25.66 -2.47
C GLY A 190 -2.25 -27.12 -2.41
N SER A 191 -2.56 -27.81 -1.33
CA SER A 191 -2.34 -29.24 -1.17
C SER A 191 -3.35 -30.00 -2.01
N ASP A 192 -2.94 -30.44 -3.20
CA ASP A 192 -3.57 -31.57 -3.85
C ASP A 192 -3.07 -32.84 -3.13
N GLU A 193 -3.75 -33.26 -2.08
CA GLU A 193 -3.66 -34.64 -1.60
C GLU A 193 -4.71 -35.45 -2.35
N GLU A 194 -4.30 -36.08 -3.46
CA GLU A 194 -4.97 -37.25 -4.01
C GLU A 194 -4.82 -38.42 -2.99
N TRP A 195 -5.95 -38.95 -2.55
CA TRP A 195 -6.03 -40.21 -1.84
C TRP A 195 -6.41 -41.31 -2.85
N ASP A 196 -5.52 -42.23 -3.10
CA ASP A 196 -5.81 -43.60 -3.63
C ASP A 196 -6.38 -44.52 -2.53
#